data_9a2565c16858f0bad896473739b2ed73
#
_entry.id   9a2565c16858f0bad896473739b2ed73
#
_cell.length_a   1.000
_cell.length_b   1.000
_cell.length_c   1.000
_cell.angle_alpha   90.00
_cell.angle_beta   90.00
_cell.angle_gamma   90.00
#
_symmetry.space_group_name_H-M   'P 1'
#
loop_
_entity.id
_entity.type
_entity.pdbx_description
1 polymer ?
#
loop_
_entity_poly.entity_id
_entity_poly.type
_entity_poly.pdbx_seq_one_letter_code
_entity_poly.pdbx_strand_id
1 'polypeptide(L)'
;MIIDTHVHIGGENVGFMMAEETVLESMKKYNIDVCLISNGDAGECDHELKKIPDELQVEQKKTLERAIKFAKENEGKIYAGFWCKPQYEKVDKELEEMIEKNLKYLVFLKVHPYHSNLAFDDDKMIPYLDLAVKYNWPVVVHTGESYNDSPERVYNMAKKYPSLKFVLAHMGLGTDNSLAIEMMGKADNLYADTTWVPVETTVEVIKRYGSKRVMFGTDSPIDGVDTYDCNGKGEPSLYRQYFKDIKDMISEEDYENLMWRTAKEVFNI
;
A
#
# COMPACT_ATOMS: atom_id res chain seq x y z
N MET A 1 15.31 -11.64 -6.03
CA MET A 1 14.81 -10.25 -5.87
C MET A 1 13.60 -10.25 -4.96
N ILE A 2 13.46 -9.25 -4.10
CA ILE A 2 12.28 -9.04 -3.23
C ILE A 2 11.88 -7.57 -3.33
N ILE A 3 10.62 -7.32 -3.67
CA ILE A 3 10.01 -5.99 -3.69
C ILE A 3 8.92 -5.97 -2.64
N ASP A 4 9.06 -5.12 -1.62
CA ASP A 4 8.00 -4.87 -0.66
C ASP A 4 7.13 -3.72 -1.15
N THR A 5 5.88 -4.01 -1.50
CA THR A 5 4.96 -3.05 -2.12
C THR A 5 4.18 -2.21 -1.12
N HIS A 6 4.35 -2.45 0.19
CA HIS A 6 3.59 -1.78 1.22
C HIS A 6 4.48 -1.44 2.42
N VAL A 7 5.14 -0.30 2.32
CA VAL A 7 6.07 0.21 3.34
C VAL A 7 5.68 1.64 3.69
N HIS A 8 5.94 2.04 4.93
CA HIS A 8 5.60 3.36 5.42
C HIS A 8 6.80 4.11 5.98
N ILE A 9 6.72 5.44 5.95
CA ILE A 9 7.54 6.37 6.72
C ILE A 9 6.63 7.34 7.48
N GLY A 10 7.14 8.01 8.51
CA GLY A 10 6.33 8.97 9.29
C GLY A 10 5.29 8.29 10.18
N GLY A 11 4.08 8.79 10.20
CA GLY A 11 2.95 8.24 10.96
C GLY A 11 2.90 8.69 12.42
N GLU A 12 3.68 9.68 12.82
CA GLU A 12 3.69 10.18 14.20
C GLU A 12 2.32 10.72 14.62
N ASN A 13 1.62 11.37 13.71
CA ASN A 13 0.28 11.94 13.94
C ASN A 13 -0.83 10.89 14.12
N VAL A 14 -0.59 9.65 13.70
CA VAL A 14 -1.49 8.49 13.87
C VAL A 14 -0.93 7.45 14.85
N GLY A 15 0.11 7.81 15.62
CA GLY A 15 0.63 6.98 16.71
C GLY A 15 1.72 5.98 16.33
N PHE A 16 2.29 6.07 15.14
CA PHE A 16 3.42 5.26 14.70
C PHE A 16 4.72 6.08 14.60
N MET A 17 5.86 5.40 14.66
CA MET A 17 7.18 6.01 14.47
C MET A 17 7.97 5.21 13.45
N MET A 18 7.73 5.49 12.17
CA MET A 18 8.34 4.77 11.06
C MET A 18 9.39 5.67 10.40
N ALA A 19 10.62 5.64 10.96
CA ALA A 19 11.73 6.44 10.46
C ALA A 19 12.31 5.86 9.16
N GLU A 20 12.79 6.73 8.27
CA GLU A 20 13.45 6.36 7.02
C GLU A 20 14.67 5.46 7.25
N GLU A 21 15.44 5.73 8.30
CA GLU A 21 16.60 4.93 8.69
C GLU A 21 16.19 3.50 9.04
N THR A 22 15.05 3.32 9.71
CA THR A 22 14.54 2.00 10.09
C THR A 22 14.16 1.19 8.85
N VAL A 23 13.58 1.83 7.82
CA VAL A 23 13.31 1.19 6.53
C VAL A 23 14.60 0.68 5.90
N LEU A 24 15.63 1.53 5.80
CA LEU A 24 16.92 1.16 5.19
C LEU A 24 17.65 0.05 5.97
N GLU A 25 17.60 0.12 7.30
CA GLU A 25 18.20 -0.90 8.17
C GLU A 25 17.50 -2.25 7.99
N SER A 26 16.16 -2.26 7.98
CA SER A 26 15.34 -3.42 7.74
C SER A 26 15.59 -4.03 6.36
N MET A 27 15.61 -3.22 5.30
CA MET A 27 15.94 -3.66 3.94
C MET A 27 17.30 -4.36 3.88
N LYS A 28 18.32 -3.75 4.52
CA LYS A 28 19.67 -4.32 4.56
C LYS A 28 19.71 -5.64 5.32
N LYS A 29 19.05 -5.70 6.48
CA LYS A 29 19.04 -6.87 7.37
C LYS A 29 18.37 -8.08 6.71
N TYR A 30 17.27 -7.87 5.99
CA TYR A 30 16.46 -8.93 5.41
C TYR A 30 16.63 -9.11 3.90
N ASN A 31 17.59 -8.41 3.29
CA ASN A 31 17.89 -8.47 1.84
C ASN A 31 16.65 -8.11 0.98
N ILE A 32 15.95 -7.06 1.36
CA ILE A 32 14.87 -6.48 0.54
C ILE A 32 15.52 -5.56 -0.50
N ASP A 33 15.24 -5.82 -1.78
CA ASP A 33 15.90 -5.09 -2.87
C ASP A 33 15.25 -3.73 -3.13
N VAL A 34 13.90 -3.67 -3.06
CA VAL A 34 13.11 -2.46 -3.35
C VAL A 34 11.96 -2.35 -2.36
N CYS A 35 11.67 -1.12 -1.91
CA CYS A 35 10.47 -0.79 -1.15
C CYS A 35 9.64 0.28 -1.87
N LEU A 36 8.32 0.09 -1.90
CA LEU A 36 7.35 1.09 -2.31
C LEU A 36 6.79 1.75 -1.05
N ILE A 37 7.16 3.02 -0.82
CA ILE A 37 6.83 3.71 0.44
C ILE A 37 5.69 4.70 0.28
N SER A 38 4.93 4.90 1.35
CA SER A 38 4.01 6.02 1.51
C SER A 38 4.16 6.66 2.89
N ASN A 39 3.86 7.97 3.01
CA ASN A 39 4.06 8.71 4.24
C ASN A 39 2.78 8.70 5.10
N GLY A 40 2.82 8.03 6.26
CA GLY A 40 1.72 7.89 7.20
C GLY A 40 1.26 9.21 7.85
N ASP A 41 2.10 10.27 7.84
CA ASP A 41 1.69 11.60 8.31
C ASP A 41 0.55 12.22 7.46
N ALA A 42 0.20 11.60 6.32
CA ALA A 42 -0.97 11.95 5.53
C ALA A 42 -2.31 11.50 6.17
N GLY A 43 -2.32 10.75 7.27
CA GLY A 43 -3.54 10.42 8.00
C GLY A 43 -4.32 11.68 8.37
N GLU A 44 -5.64 11.65 8.21
CA GLU A 44 -6.55 12.77 8.48
C GLU A 44 -7.32 12.59 9.79
N CYS A 45 -7.53 11.33 10.19
CA CYS A 45 -8.20 10.93 11.42
C CYS A 45 -7.36 9.90 12.18
N ASP A 46 -7.51 9.89 13.50
CA ASP A 46 -6.89 8.92 14.40
C ASP A 46 -7.59 7.54 14.36
N HIS A 47 -7.16 6.62 15.23
CA HIS A 47 -7.76 5.27 15.35
C HIS A 47 -9.19 5.26 15.90
N GLU A 48 -9.68 6.37 16.44
CA GLU A 48 -11.06 6.54 16.89
C GLU A 48 -11.92 7.28 15.84
N LEU A 49 -11.39 7.47 14.62
CA LEU A 49 -12.00 8.21 13.51
C LEU A 49 -12.28 9.70 13.85
N LYS A 50 -11.58 10.23 14.83
CA LYS A 50 -11.63 11.65 15.15
C LYS A 50 -10.61 12.39 14.28
N LYS A 51 -11.00 13.57 13.78
CA LYS A 51 -10.07 14.45 13.06
C LYS A 51 -8.83 14.71 13.93
N ILE A 52 -7.65 14.47 13.36
CA ILE A 52 -6.39 14.87 13.98
C ILE A 52 -6.40 16.39 14.18
N PRO A 53 -5.99 16.93 15.35
CA PRO A 53 -5.93 18.35 15.61
C PRO A 53 -5.17 19.12 14.53
N ASP A 54 -5.64 20.33 14.18
CA ASP A 54 -5.07 21.08 13.04
C ASP A 54 -3.57 21.38 13.21
N GLU A 55 -3.10 21.54 14.46
CA GLU A 55 -1.69 21.73 14.79
C GLU A 55 -0.80 20.49 14.58
N LEU A 56 -1.40 19.30 14.49
CA LEU A 56 -0.72 18.01 14.20
C LEU A 56 -0.95 17.54 12.77
N GLN A 57 -1.82 18.21 12.02
CA GLN A 57 -2.05 17.91 10.61
C GLN A 57 -0.82 18.29 9.77
N VAL A 58 -0.41 17.37 8.89
CA VAL A 58 0.62 17.64 7.89
C VAL A 58 -0.05 17.75 6.53
N GLU A 59 0.20 18.84 5.80
CA GLU A 59 -0.34 19.03 4.44
C GLU A 59 0.10 17.91 3.49
N GLN A 60 -0.81 17.44 2.61
CA GLN A 60 -0.50 16.37 1.65
C GLN A 60 0.71 16.68 0.77
N LYS A 61 0.96 17.95 0.44
CA LYS A 61 2.15 18.35 -0.33
C LYS A 61 3.44 18.16 0.46
N LYS A 62 3.43 18.41 1.77
CA LYS A 62 4.60 18.21 2.64
C LYS A 62 4.89 16.72 2.87
N THR A 63 3.85 15.92 3.07
CA THR A 63 4.01 14.46 3.19
C THR A 63 4.54 13.85 1.91
N LEU A 64 4.05 14.31 0.76
CA LEU A 64 4.53 13.90 -0.55
C LEU A 64 5.99 14.34 -0.79
N GLU A 65 6.35 15.58 -0.44
CA GLU A 65 7.71 16.10 -0.57
C GLU A 65 8.73 15.26 0.24
N ARG A 66 8.37 14.87 1.47
CA ARG A 66 9.20 13.98 2.31
C ARG A 66 9.40 12.62 1.65
N ALA A 67 8.33 12.00 1.14
CA ALA A 67 8.41 10.73 0.43
C ALA A 67 9.27 10.81 -0.84
N ILE A 68 9.09 11.85 -1.65
CA ILE A 68 9.91 12.11 -2.85
C ILE A 68 11.39 12.29 -2.49
N LYS A 69 11.68 13.04 -1.43
CA LYS A 69 13.07 13.26 -0.98
C LYS A 69 13.72 11.92 -0.64
N PHE A 70 13.06 11.09 0.15
CA PHE A 70 13.58 9.78 0.53
C PHE A 70 13.81 8.87 -0.69
N ALA A 71 12.88 8.86 -1.66
CA ALA A 71 13.06 8.12 -2.90
C ALA A 71 14.24 8.63 -3.75
N LYS A 72 14.44 9.95 -3.83
CA LYS A 72 15.60 10.56 -4.54
C LYS A 72 16.92 10.18 -3.92
N GLU A 73 17.02 10.21 -2.59
CA GLU A 73 18.24 9.87 -1.85
C GLU A 73 18.57 8.37 -1.95
N ASN A 74 17.60 7.53 -2.33
CA ASN A 74 17.73 6.08 -2.45
C ASN A 74 17.26 5.56 -3.82
N GLU A 75 17.65 6.25 -4.89
CA GLU A 75 17.22 5.96 -6.27
C GLU A 75 17.46 4.49 -6.65
N GLY A 76 16.43 3.87 -7.22
CA GLY A 76 16.43 2.47 -7.63
C GLY A 76 16.15 1.46 -6.53
N LYS A 77 16.09 1.90 -5.26
CA LYS A 77 15.73 1.07 -4.11
C LYS A 77 14.43 1.49 -3.46
N ILE A 78 14.12 2.78 -3.46
CA ILE A 78 12.90 3.34 -2.88
C ILE A 78 12.12 4.05 -3.98
N TYR A 79 10.85 3.73 -4.10
CA TYR A 79 9.86 4.45 -4.89
C TYR A 79 8.75 4.94 -3.98
N ALA A 80 8.20 6.11 -4.26
CA ALA A 80 7.20 6.74 -3.43
C ALA A 80 5.79 6.62 -4.04
N GLY A 81 4.81 6.50 -3.16
CA GLY A 81 3.40 6.69 -3.44
C GLY A 81 2.91 8.03 -2.90
N PHE A 82 1.97 8.61 -3.59
CA PHE A 82 1.24 9.77 -3.10
C PHE A 82 0.08 9.28 -2.20
N TRP A 83 0.22 9.43 -0.86
CA TRP A 83 -0.89 9.22 0.06
C TRP A 83 -1.74 10.50 0.12
N CYS A 84 -2.95 10.43 -0.46
CA CYS A 84 -3.85 11.56 -0.57
C CYS A 84 -4.69 11.81 0.69
N LYS A 85 -5.17 13.05 0.84
CA LYS A 85 -6.00 13.52 1.97
C LYS A 85 -7.37 14.01 1.46
N PRO A 86 -8.25 13.10 0.99
CA PRO A 86 -9.47 13.48 0.27
C PRO A 86 -10.54 14.11 1.16
N GLN A 87 -10.50 13.92 2.49
CA GLN A 87 -11.51 14.46 3.37
C GLN A 87 -11.37 15.98 3.58
N TYR A 88 -10.14 16.46 3.70
CA TYR A 88 -9.88 17.86 4.07
C TYR A 88 -9.04 18.63 3.04
N GLU A 89 -8.39 17.97 2.09
CA GLU A 89 -7.58 18.63 1.06
C GLU A 89 -8.11 18.32 -0.35
N LYS A 90 -7.56 19.01 -1.34
CA LYS A 90 -7.97 18.89 -2.74
C LYS A 90 -6.77 18.77 -3.64
N VAL A 91 -6.99 18.23 -4.84
CA VAL A 91 -6.05 18.35 -5.94
C VAL A 91 -6.04 19.79 -6.41
N ASP A 92 -4.86 20.41 -6.42
CA ASP A 92 -4.62 21.75 -6.94
C ASP A 92 -3.45 21.75 -7.93
N LYS A 93 -3.28 22.86 -8.64
CA LYS A 93 -2.26 23.01 -9.66
C LYS A 93 -0.83 22.85 -9.11
N GLU A 94 -0.57 23.30 -7.88
CA GLU A 94 0.75 23.20 -7.26
C GLU A 94 1.11 21.74 -6.93
N LEU A 95 0.13 20.95 -6.46
CA LEU A 95 0.28 19.51 -6.24
C LEU A 95 0.56 18.80 -7.58
N GLU A 96 -0.19 19.13 -8.65
CA GLU A 96 0.04 18.52 -9.96
C GLU A 96 1.43 18.87 -10.50
N GLU A 97 1.88 20.12 -10.40
CA GLU A 97 3.22 20.54 -10.82
C GLU A 97 4.33 19.82 -10.00
N MET A 98 4.10 19.58 -8.69
CA MET A 98 5.03 18.82 -7.86
C MET A 98 5.12 17.37 -8.33
N ILE A 99 3.99 16.73 -8.61
CA ILE A 99 3.92 15.37 -9.14
C ILE A 99 4.65 15.29 -10.48
N GLU A 100 4.33 16.17 -11.44
CA GLU A 100 4.92 16.16 -12.78
C GLU A 100 6.44 16.28 -12.77
N LYS A 101 6.99 17.10 -11.88
CA LYS A 101 8.45 17.26 -11.71
C LYS A 101 9.13 16.03 -11.13
N ASN A 102 8.37 15.08 -10.55
CA ASN A 102 8.90 13.96 -9.77
C ASN A 102 8.38 12.60 -10.20
N LEU A 103 7.77 12.45 -11.38
CA LEU A 103 7.18 11.20 -11.88
C LEU A 103 8.16 10.01 -11.89
N LYS A 104 9.46 10.26 -12.01
CA LYS A 104 10.50 9.23 -11.93
C LYS A 104 10.48 8.46 -10.58
N TYR A 105 10.05 9.10 -9.53
CA TYR A 105 10.10 8.59 -8.15
C TYR A 105 8.73 8.21 -7.62
N LEU A 106 7.65 8.64 -8.31
CA LEU A 106 6.26 8.44 -7.91
C LEU A 106 5.62 7.36 -8.78
N VAL A 107 5.18 6.27 -8.17
CA VAL A 107 4.73 5.09 -8.90
C VAL A 107 3.32 4.61 -8.54
N PHE A 108 2.66 5.21 -7.54
CA PHE A 108 1.28 4.85 -7.17
C PHE A 108 0.56 5.95 -6.39
N LEU A 109 -0.77 5.85 -6.36
CA LEU A 109 -1.64 6.57 -5.43
C LEU A 109 -1.93 5.68 -4.22
N LYS A 110 -1.67 6.15 -3.00
CA LYS A 110 -2.10 5.49 -1.74
C LYS A 110 -3.36 6.16 -1.21
N VAL A 111 -4.34 5.35 -0.87
CA VAL A 111 -5.59 5.79 -0.21
C VAL A 111 -5.80 4.99 1.06
N HIS A 112 -6.20 5.68 2.13
CA HIS A 112 -6.51 5.07 3.40
C HIS A 112 -7.89 5.51 3.89
N PRO A 113 -8.98 4.87 3.43
CA PRO A 113 -10.35 5.30 3.71
C PRO A 113 -10.69 5.36 5.20
N TYR A 114 -10.09 4.46 6.02
CA TYR A 114 -10.24 4.48 7.47
C TYR A 114 -9.68 5.78 8.07
N HIS A 115 -8.39 6.09 7.83
CA HIS A 115 -7.74 7.30 8.34
C HIS A 115 -8.19 8.60 7.67
N SER A 116 -8.95 8.53 6.58
CA SER A 116 -9.66 9.69 6.01
C SER A 116 -11.08 9.81 6.52
N ASN A 117 -11.58 8.78 7.24
CA ASN A 117 -13.00 8.65 7.62
C ASN A 117 -13.93 8.97 6.44
N LEU A 118 -13.61 8.43 5.28
CA LEU A 118 -14.28 8.67 4.01
C LEU A 118 -14.39 7.37 3.23
N ALA A 119 -15.60 7.03 2.77
CA ALA A 119 -15.81 5.85 1.95
C ALA A 119 -14.98 5.92 0.65
N PHE A 120 -14.32 4.82 0.25
CA PHE A 120 -13.47 4.83 -0.94
C PHE A 120 -14.23 5.18 -2.23
N ASP A 121 -15.52 4.89 -2.31
CA ASP A 121 -16.38 5.21 -3.46
C ASP A 121 -17.13 6.56 -3.33
N ASP A 122 -16.73 7.43 -2.40
CA ASP A 122 -17.21 8.81 -2.28
C ASP A 122 -16.71 9.69 -3.45
N ASP A 123 -17.50 10.67 -3.86
CA ASP A 123 -17.16 11.58 -4.97
C ASP A 123 -15.90 12.43 -4.71
N LYS A 124 -15.51 12.65 -3.47
CA LYS A 124 -14.25 13.31 -3.12
C LYS A 124 -13.01 12.55 -3.59
N MET A 125 -13.14 11.25 -3.86
CA MET A 125 -12.06 10.45 -4.42
C MET A 125 -11.83 10.69 -5.92
N ILE A 126 -12.83 11.18 -6.66
CA ILE A 126 -12.78 11.33 -8.11
C ILE A 126 -11.55 12.12 -8.58
N PRO A 127 -11.23 13.33 -8.04
CA PRO A 127 -10.07 14.09 -8.51
C PRO A 127 -8.74 13.35 -8.34
N TYR A 128 -8.60 12.54 -7.29
CA TYR A 128 -7.40 11.74 -7.03
C TYR A 128 -7.31 10.52 -7.96
N LEU A 129 -8.44 9.89 -8.25
CA LEU A 129 -8.49 8.79 -9.23
C LEU A 129 -8.22 9.29 -10.66
N ASP A 130 -8.67 10.50 -10.98
CA ASP A 130 -8.35 11.16 -12.26
C ASP A 130 -6.84 11.44 -12.39
N LEU A 131 -6.14 11.80 -11.30
CA LEU A 131 -4.68 11.86 -11.28
C LEU A 131 -4.06 10.48 -11.56
N ALA A 132 -4.58 9.42 -10.93
CA ALA A 132 -4.09 8.06 -11.16
C ALA A 132 -4.28 7.64 -12.62
N VAL A 133 -5.40 8.01 -13.25
CA VAL A 133 -5.62 7.82 -14.71
C VAL A 133 -4.59 8.61 -15.51
N LYS A 134 -4.41 9.91 -15.21
CA LYS A 134 -3.50 10.82 -15.93
C LYS A 134 -2.07 10.28 -15.95
N TYR A 135 -1.59 9.75 -14.84
CA TYR A 135 -0.21 9.27 -14.69
C TYR A 135 -0.05 7.75 -14.84
N ASN A 136 -1.14 7.04 -15.17
CA ASN A 136 -1.16 5.57 -15.26
C ASN A 136 -0.64 4.89 -13.96
N TRP A 137 -1.02 5.41 -12.81
CA TRP A 137 -0.65 4.87 -11.52
C TRP A 137 -1.63 3.79 -11.04
N PRO A 138 -1.17 2.69 -10.49
CA PRO A 138 -2.02 1.83 -9.68
C PRO A 138 -2.45 2.56 -8.41
N VAL A 139 -3.60 2.15 -7.87
CA VAL A 139 -4.18 2.70 -6.64
C VAL A 139 -4.09 1.66 -5.54
N VAL A 140 -3.25 1.89 -4.54
CA VAL A 140 -3.13 1.04 -3.35
C VAL A 140 -4.11 1.52 -2.29
N VAL A 141 -5.10 0.70 -1.96
CA VAL A 141 -6.19 1.06 -1.07
C VAL A 141 -6.11 0.22 0.20
N HIS A 142 -5.97 0.86 1.35
CA HIS A 142 -6.18 0.17 2.62
C HIS A 142 -7.59 -0.39 2.67
N THR A 143 -7.72 -1.69 2.92
CA THR A 143 -9.03 -2.36 3.06
C THR A 143 -9.13 -3.05 4.41
N GLY A 144 -10.30 -2.97 5.02
CA GLY A 144 -10.58 -3.48 6.35
C GLY A 144 -12.04 -3.88 6.53
N GLU A 145 -12.40 -4.09 7.81
CA GLU A 145 -13.75 -4.48 8.20
C GLU A 145 -14.76 -3.32 8.27
N SER A 146 -14.27 -2.06 8.17
CA SER A 146 -15.15 -0.90 8.31
C SER A 146 -15.95 -0.62 7.04
N TYR A 147 -17.03 0.14 7.18
CA TYR A 147 -17.85 0.56 6.05
C TYR A 147 -17.04 1.33 5.00
N ASN A 148 -16.11 2.20 5.42
CA ASN A 148 -15.39 3.09 4.54
C ASN A 148 -14.33 2.38 3.68
N ASP A 149 -13.70 1.35 4.22
CA ASP A 149 -12.57 0.62 3.63
C ASP A 149 -12.91 -0.81 3.19
N SER A 150 -14.20 -1.13 3.09
CA SER A 150 -14.65 -2.44 2.59
C SER A 150 -14.13 -2.73 1.18
N PRO A 151 -13.63 -3.94 0.90
CA PRO A 151 -13.23 -4.37 -0.45
C PRO A 151 -14.30 -4.16 -1.53
N GLU A 152 -15.58 -4.23 -1.18
CA GLU A 152 -16.70 -3.98 -2.10
C GLU A 152 -16.68 -2.54 -2.65
N ARG A 153 -16.27 -1.54 -1.86
CA ARG A 153 -16.15 -0.16 -2.32
C ARG A 153 -15.02 0.03 -3.32
N VAL A 154 -13.93 -0.71 -3.14
CA VAL A 154 -12.85 -0.73 -4.14
C VAL A 154 -13.35 -1.36 -5.44
N TYR A 155 -14.10 -2.46 -5.35
CA TYR A 155 -14.75 -3.07 -6.52
C TYR A 155 -15.72 -2.10 -7.22
N ASN A 156 -16.48 -1.28 -6.48
CA ASN A 156 -17.36 -0.28 -7.08
C ASN A 156 -16.59 0.72 -7.94
N MET A 157 -15.41 1.19 -7.47
CA MET A 157 -14.56 2.09 -8.23
C MET A 157 -13.80 1.38 -9.35
N ALA A 158 -13.40 0.12 -9.16
CA ALA A 158 -12.77 -0.68 -10.20
C ALA A 158 -13.66 -0.85 -11.44
N LYS A 159 -14.97 -0.93 -11.26
CA LYS A 159 -15.95 -0.92 -12.36
C LYS A 159 -16.03 0.43 -13.08
N LYS A 160 -15.95 1.54 -12.34
CA LYS A 160 -16.01 2.90 -12.91
C LYS A 160 -14.70 3.27 -13.64
N TYR A 161 -13.57 2.74 -13.20
CA TYR A 161 -12.23 3.02 -13.72
C TYR A 161 -11.55 1.74 -14.23
N PRO A 162 -12.03 1.14 -15.33
CA PRO A 162 -11.50 -0.16 -15.82
C PRO A 162 -10.05 -0.09 -16.32
N SER A 163 -9.51 1.11 -16.59
CA SER A 163 -8.11 1.32 -16.96
C SER A 163 -7.16 1.35 -15.78
N LEU A 164 -7.65 1.58 -14.56
CA LEU A 164 -6.84 1.60 -13.36
C LEU A 164 -6.68 0.20 -12.77
N LYS A 165 -5.51 -0.08 -12.20
CA LYS A 165 -5.26 -1.23 -11.35
C LYS A 165 -5.48 -0.83 -9.90
N PHE A 166 -6.26 -1.59 -9.14
CA PHE A 166 -6.50 -1.35 -7.71
C PHE A 166 -5.90 -2.48 -6.90
N VAL A 167 -5.10 -2.15 -5.89
CA VAL A 167 -4.50 -3.12 -4.97
C VAL A 167 -5.27 -3.07 -3.65
N LEU A 168 -5.92 -4.18 -3.31
CA LEU A 168 -6.59 -4.40 -2.02
C LEU A 168 -5.51 -4.67 -0.96
N ALA A 169 -5.00 -3.60 -0.33
CA ALA A 169 -4.05 -3.76 0.75
C ALA A 169 -4.74 -4.46 1.94
N HIS A 170 -4.04 -5.42 2.55
CA HIS A 170 -4.54 -6.28 3.64
C HIS A 170 -5.66 -7.26 3.26
N MET A 171 -6.24 -7.17 2.07
CA MET A 171 -7.40 -7.99 1.67
C MET A 171 -8.56 -7.96 2.68
N GLY A 172 -8.78 -6.81 3.33
CA GLY A 172 -9.78 -6.67 4.39
C GLY A 172 -9.21 -6.98 5.78
N LEU A 173 -8.38 -6.07 6.33
CA LEU A 173 -7.79 -6.19 7.66
C LEU A 173 -8.87 -6.42 8.73
N GLY A 174 -8.65 -7.38 9.64
CA GLY A 174 -9.60 -7.73 10.69
C GLY A 174 -10.68 -8.72 10.27
N THR A 175 -10.72 -9.15 8.99
CA THR A 175 -11.67 -10.11 8.44
C THR A 175 -11.02 -11.46 8.12
N ASP A 176 -11.81 -12.40 7.60
CA ASP A 176 -11.33 -13.68 7.05
C ASP A 176 -10.86 -13.60 5.59
N ASN A 177 -10.76 -12.40 5.02
CA ASN A 177 -10.38 -12.08 3.64
C ASN A 177 -11.36 -12.57 2.55
N SER A 178 -12.44 -13.25 2.90
CA SER A 178 -13.38 -13.88 1.93
C SER A 178 -14.00 -12.86 0.98
N LEU A 179 -14.39 -11.68 1.48
CA LEU A 179 -14.98 -10.62 0.67
C LEU A 179 -13.98 -10.07 -0.36
N ALA A 180 -12.71 -9.87 0.02
CA ALA A 180 -11.69 -9.42 -0.92
C ALA A 180 -11.46 -10.44 -2.03
N ILE A 181 -11.36 -11.72 -1.67
CA ILE A 181 -11.24 -12.83 -2.64
C ILE A 181 -12.45 -12.84 -3.59
N GLU A 182 -13.66 -12.70 -3.07
CA GLU A 182 -14.89 -12.63 -3.90
C GLU A 182 -14.84 -11.45 -4.88
N MET A 183 -14.44 -10.25 -4.41
CA MET A 183 -14.37 -9.06 -5.27
C MET A 183 -13.30 -9.21 -6.35
N MET A 184 -12.15 -9.82 -6.04
CA MET A 184 -11.11 -10.11 -7.03
C MET A 184 -11.62 -11.03 -8.16
N GLY A 185 -12.54 -11.94 -7.87
CA GLY A 185 -13.20 -12.78 -8.88
C GLY A 185 -14.17 -12.04 -9.80
N LYS A 186 -14.59 -10.83 -9.43
CA LYS A 186 -15.58 -10.03 -10.16
C LYS A 186 -14.95 -8.96 -11.08
N ALA A 187 -13.67 -8.64 -10.88
CA ALA A 187 -13.00 -7.60 -11.66
C ALA A 187 -11.51 -7.93 -11.88
N ASP A 188 -11.08 -7.95 -13.15
CA ASP A 188 -9.71 -8.31 -13.51
C ASP A 188 -8.66 -7.25 -13.18
N ASN A 189 -9.07 -6.03 -12.90
CA ASN A 189 -8.21 -4.92 -12.49
C ASN A 189 -8.07 -4.78 -10.96
N LEU A 190 -8.55 -5.77 -10.18
CA LEU A 190 -8.29 -5.90 -8.75
C LEU A 190 -7.08 -6.80 -8.50
N TYR A 191 -6.16 -6.32 -7.72
CA TYR A 191 -4.95 -6.99 -7.22
C TYR A 191 -4.99 -7.02 -5.70
N ALA A 192 -4.09 -7.75 -5.07
CA ALA A 192 -3.93 -7.77 -3.61
C ALA A 192 -2.46 -7.66 -3.22
N ASP A 193 -2.19 -7.27 -1.96
CA ASP A 193 -0.91 -7.49 -1.31
C ASP A 193 -1.02 -8.51 -0.17
N THR A 194 0.12 -8.90 0.37
CA THR A 194 0.19 -9.91 1.45
C THR A 194 0.22 -9.29 2.86
N THR A 195 0.02 -8.00 2.97
CA THR A 195 0.15 -7.28 4.24
C THR A 195 -0.88 -7.77 5.25
N TRP A 196 -0.42 -8.39 6.33
CA TRP A 196 -1.23 -9.05 7.37
C TRP A 196 -2.16 -10.16 6.86
N VAL A 197 -1.86 -10.73 5.69
CA VAL A 197 -2.64 -11.81 5.09
C VAL A 197 -2.00 -13.16 5.41
N PRO A 198 -2.75 -14.16 5.90
CA PRO A 198 -2.24 -15.51 6.09
C PRO A 198 -1.71 -16.13 4.79
N VAL A 199 -0.65 -16.92 4.88
CA VAL A 199 -0.04 -17.59 3.71
C VAL A 199 -1.05 -18.47 2.98
N GLU A 200 -1.92 -19.15 3.72
CA GLU A 200 -2.96 -20.02 3.16
C GLU A 200 -3.95 -19.22 2.28
N THR A 201 -4.32 -18.03 2.72
CA THR A 201 -5.17 -17.10 1.95
C THR A 201 -4.49 -16.68 0.65
N THR A 202 -3.20 -16.32 0.72
CA THR A 202 -2.42 -15.97 -0.47
C THR A 202 -2.32 -17.13 -1.45
N VAL A 203 -2.08 -18.36 -0.96
CA VAL A 203 -2.08 -19.58 -1.78
C VAL A 203 -3.43 -19.81 -2.44
N GLU A 204 -4.53 -19.54 -1.72
CA GLU A 204 -5.89 -19.62 -2.28
C GLU A 204 -6.08 -18.63 -3.43
N VAL A 205 -5.66 -17.37 -3.25
CA VAL A 205 -5.71 -16.33 -4.31
C VAL A 205 -4.92 -16.77 -5.54
N ILE A 206 -3.70 -17.27 -5.33
CA ILE A 206 -2.85 -17.77 -6.43
C ILE A 206 -3.54 -18.93 -7.19
N LYS A 207 -4.12 -19.88 -6.49
CA LYS A 207 -4.84 -21.01 -7.10
C LYS A 207 -6.11 -20.58 -7.85
N ARG A 208 -6.83 -19.57 -7.39
CA ARG A 208 -8.06 -19.11 -8.01
C ARG A 208 -7.84 -18.16 -9.18
N TYR A 209 -6.88 -17.24 -9.06
CA TYR A 209 -6.75 -16.08 -9.94
C TYR A 209 -5.36 -15.95 -10.58
N GLY A 210 -4.41 -16.80 -10.18
CA GLY A 210 -3.02 -16.75 -10.64
C GLY A 210 -2.14 -15.82 -9.80
N SER A 211 -0.85 -16.10 -9.77
CA SER A 211 0.15 -15.38 -8.98
C SER A 211 0.41 -13.95 -9.44
N LYS A 212 0.00 -13.59 -10.65
CA LYS A 212 0.08 -12.21 -11.18
C LYS A 212 -1.02 -11.27 -10.65
N ARG A 213 -1.80 -11.72 -9.67
CA ARG A 213 -2.88 -10.94 -9.04
C ARG A 213 -2.58 -10.57 -7.58
N VAL A 214 -1.44 -11.03 -7.04
CA VAL A 214 -1.02 -10.76 -5.66
C VAL A 214 0.46 -10.44 -5.59
N MET A 215 0.84 -9.53 -4.67
CA MET A 215 2.20 -9.02 -4.50
C MET A 215 2.60 -9.05 -3.03
N PHE A 216 3.90 -9.22 -2.78
CA PHE A 216 4.46 -9.17 -1.44
C PHE A 216 4.41 -7.74 -0.87
N GLY A 217 3.87 -7.58 0.32
CA GLY A 217 3.81 -6.34 1.08
C GLY A 217 3.72 -6.62 2.58
N THR A 218 4.15 -5.69 3.46
CA THR A 218 4.36 -5.98 4.88
C THR A 218 3.90 -4.96 5.89
N ASP A 219 3.60 -3.72 5.54
CA ASP A 219 3.49 -2.59 6.49
C ASP A 219 4.80 -2.22 7.21
N SER A 220 5.96 -2.71 6.73
CA SER A 220 7.25 -2.36 7.33
C SER A 220 7.43 -0.82 7.40
N PRO A 221 8.05 -0.28 8.46
CA PRO A 221 8.57 -0.93 9.65
C PRO A 221 7.66 -0.76 10.88
N ILE A 222 6.37 -1.07 10.78
CA ILE A 222 5.39 -0.86 11.87
C ILE A 222 5.81 -1.53 13.19
N ASP A 223 6.50 -2.66 13.12
CA ASP A 223 7.08 -3.38 14.25
C ASP A 223 8.59 -3.11 14.43
N GLY A 224 9.11 -2.04 13.81
CA GLY A 224 10.53 -1.66 13.83
C GLY A 224 11.37 -2.42 12.81
N VAL A 225 12.68 -2.43 13.03
CA VAL A 225 13.68 -3.04 12.12
C VAL A 225 13.39 -4.51 11.82
N ASP A 226 12.77 -5.20 12.75
CA ASP A 226 12.54 -6.65 12.69
C ASP A 226 11.14 -7.04 12.15
N THR A 227 10.37 -6.11 11.59
CA THR A 227 9.03 -6.39 11.05
C THR A 227 8.95 -7.67 10.19
N TYR A 228 9.99 -7.98 9.40
CA TYR A 228 10.04 -9.19 8.58
C TYR A 228 10.25 -10.49 9.36
N ASP A 229 10.71 -10.43 10.61
CA ASP A 229 11.07 -11.59 11.41
C ASP A 229 10.24 -11.73 12.68
N CYS A 230 9.99 -10.63 13.39
CA CYS A 230 9.21 -10.61 14.62
C CYS A 230 8.42 -9.29 14.77
N ASN A 231 7.35 -9.36 15.57
CA ASN A 231 6.60 -8.17 15.96
C ASN A 231 7.33 -7.41 17.09
N GLY A 232 6.81 -6.24 17.47
CA GLY A 232 7.38 -5.42 18.55
C GLY A 232 7.44 -6.08 19.92
N LYS A 233 6.79 -7.25 20.12
CA LYS A 233 6.87 -8.08 21.34
C LYS A 233 7.91 -9.20 21.22
N GLY A 234 8.59 -9.34 20.09
CA GLY A 234 9.54 -10.41 19.83
C GLY A 234 8.90 -11.75 19.42
N GLU A 235 7.60 -11.76 19.14
CA GLU A 235 6.92 -12.97 18.63
C GLU A 235 7.18 -13.11 17.13
N PRO A 236 7.26 -14.35 16.58
CA PRO A 236 7.49 -14.57 15.17
C PRO A 236 6.51 -13.82 14.28
N SER A 237 7.04 -13.09 13.31
CA SER A 237 6.23 -12.41 12.30
C SER A 237 5.64 -13.41 11.30
N LEU A 238 4.41 -13.12 10.84
CA LEU A 238 3.74 -13.78 9.73
C LEU A 238 4.64 -13.86 8.47
N TYR A 239 5.48 -12.83 8.23
CA TYR A 239 6.30 -12.73 7.01
C TYR A 239 7.42 -13.77 6.92
N ARG A 240 7.82 -14.39 8.03
CA ARG A 240 8.71 -15.59 7.99
C ARG A 240 8.18 -16.67 7.07
N GLN A 241 6.87 -16.90 7.06
CA GLN A 241 6.23 -17.91 6.25
C GLN A 241 6.33 -17.58 4.74
N TYR A 242 6.28 -16.30 4.38
CA TYR A 242 6.47 -15.84 2.99
C TYR A 242 7.91 -16.02 2.49
N PHE A 243 8.91 -15.98 3.36
CA PHE A 243 10.29 -16.23 2.97
C PHE A 243 10.66 -17.72 2.90
N LYS A 244 9.93 -18.57 3.61
CA LYS A 244 10.28 -19.99 3.78
C LYS A 244 9.16 -20.93 3.37
N ASP A 245 8.09 -20.97 4.12
CA ASP A 245 7.10 -22.05 4.07
C ASP A 245 6.27 -22.02 2.77
N ILE A 246 5.96 -20.85 2.24
CA ILE A 246 5.18 -20.69 1.00
C ILE A 246 5.85 -21.36 -0.20
N LYS A 247 7.19 -21.48 -0.20
CA LYS A 247 7.94 -22.13 -1.31
C LYS A 247 7.61 -23.60 -1.50
N ASP A 248 7.13 -24.25 -0.45
CA ASP A 248 6.68 -25.64 -0.52
C ASP A 248 5.21 -25.76 -0.94
N MET A 249 4.48 -24.61 -1.04
CA MET A 249 3.04 -24.57 -1.31
C MET A 249 2.69 -24.12 -2.73
N ILE A 250 3.63 -23.43 -3.41
CA ILE A 250 3.44 -22.86 -4.77
C ILE A 250 4.67 -23.17 -5.66
N SER A 251 4.53 -22.98 -6.97
CA SER A 251 5.66 -23.15 -7.89
C SER A 251 6.72 -22.05 -7.72
N GLU A 252 7.94 -22.30 -8.20
CA GLU A 252 9.02 -21.30 -8.23
C GLU A 252 8.60 -20.05 -9.04
N GLU A 253 7.92 -20.24 -10.17
CA GLU A 253 7.39 -19.13 -10.98
C GLU A 253 6.36 -18.31 -10.21
N ASP A 254 5.43 -18.95 -9.51
CA ASP A 254 4.44 -18.24 -8.68
C ASP A 254 5.10 -17.49 -7.53
N TYR A 255 6.14 -18.07 -6.92
CA TYR A 255 6.91 -17.39 -5.87
C TYR A 255 7.63 -16.15 -6.41
N GLU A 256 8.26 -16.23 -7.59
CA GLU A 256 8.90 -15.07 -8.20
C GLU A 256 7.87 -13.99 -8.62
N ASN A 257 6.71 -14.40 -9.12
CA ASN A 257 5.62 -13.47 -9.41
C ASN A 257 5.19 -12.75 -8.13
N LEU A 258 4.92 -13.48 -7.04
CA LEU A 258 4.54 -12.94 -5.74
C LEU A 258 5.57 -11.95 -5.21
N MET A 259 6.86 -12.35 -5.20
CA MET A 259 7.90 -11.59 -4.50
C MET A 259 8.40 -10.37 -5.26
N TRP A 260 8.26 -10.31 -6.60
CA TRP A 260 8.80 -9.19 -7.35
C TRP A 260 8.24 -8.94 -8.76
N ARG A 261 7.93 -9.99 -9.57
CA ARG A 261 7.60 -9.78 -10.98
C ARG A 261 6.29 -9.03 -11.17
N THR A 262 5.26 -9.40 -10.40
CA THR A 262 3.95 -8.75 -10.45
C THR A 262 4.06 -7.28 -10.01
N ALA A 263 4.83 -7.02 -8.95
CA ALA A 263 5.07 -5.64 -8.50
C ALA A 263 5.73 -4.79 -9.59
N LYS A 264 6.78 -5.31 -10.26
CA LYS A 264 7.42 -4.61 -11.39
C LYS A 264 6.45 -4.26 -12.51
N GLU A 265 5.58 -5.20 -12.88
CA GLU A 265 4.58 -5.00 -13.95
C GLU A 265 3.48 -4.04 -13.53
N VAL A 266 2.98 -4.16 -12.28
CA VAL A 266 1.87 -3.33 -11.80
C VAL A 266 2.30 -1.89 -11.62
N PHE A 267 3.47 -1.65 -10.99
CA PHE A 267 3.99 -0.32 -10.66
C PHE A 267 4.93 0.27 -11.74
N ASN A 268 5.24 -0.48 -12.77
CA ASN A 268 6.10 -0.07 -13.90
C ASN A 268 7.50 0.42 -13.43
N ILE A 269 8.20 -0.38 -12.60
CA ILE A 269 9.50 -0.08 -11.98
C ILE A 269 10.60 -1.06 -12.41
#